data_222e29253b51e437ffae5e8d359c5bf9
#
_entry.id   222e29253b51e437ffae5e8d359c5bf9
#
_cell.length_a   1.000
_cell.length_b   1.000
_cell.length_c   1.000
_cell.angle_alpha   90.00
_cell.angle_beta   90.00
_cell.angle_gamma   90.00
#
_symmetry.space_group_name_H-M   'P 1'
#
loop_
_entity.id
_entity.type
_entity.pdbx_description
1 polymer ?
#
loop_
_entity_poly.entity_id
_entity_poly.type
_entity_poly.pdbx_seq_one_letter_code
_entity_poly.pdbx_strand_id
1 'polypeptide(L)'
;MQEGTYSFDQLSDKLKEKAIERNRDINVFDDWHDYVIDGFKEDLAEEGVEADDVQYSGFYSQGDGASFTGEVTDMKHFLVKTLGMHQFSDEELEDLPEDIKEKVQGFIDTLTISFNRKNSRYSHENTCETNTWSEIVHSSYYEDEYPEDKIYLTNRVLVGEPIVFMDLEKEEEKIDQAAEDWRLDKCRELYRELEREYDGLQSDEAVAETLETNGSEFEVDEDGDLI
;
A
#
# COMPACT_ATOMS: atom_id res chain seq x y z
N MET A 1 43.67 -6.39 -23.47
CA MET A 1 44.46 -5.31 -22.75
C MET A 1 45.71 -5.99 -22.20
N GLN A 2 46.72 -5.23 -21.81
CA GLN A 2 47.87 -5.81 -21.09
C GLN A 2 47.51 -5.98 -19.61
N GLU A 3 48.22 -6.86 -18.91
CA GLU A 3 48.12 -6.99 -17.46
C GLU A 3 48.32 -5.62 -16.76
N GLY A 4 47.44 -5.29 -15.84
CA GLY A 4 47.52 -4.02 -15.11
C GLY A 4 46.18 -3.63 -14.43
N THR A 5 46.20 -2.49 -13.75
CA THR A 5 45.03 -1.91 -13.09
C THR A 5 44.50 -0.77 -13.97
N TYR A 6 43.20 -0.76 -14.19
CA TYR A 6 42.51 0.18 -15.07
C TYR A 6 41.26 0.75 -14.34
N SER A 7 40.98 2.03 -14.54
CA SER A 7 39.69 2.58 -14.19
C SER A 7 38.58 2.10 -15.12
N PHE A 8 37.32 2.17 -14.70
CA PHE A 8 36.19 1.65 -15.48
C PHE A 8 36.13 2.24 -16.91
N ASP A 9 36.37 3.55 -17.07
CA ASP A 9 36.38 4.26 -18.35
C ASP A 9 37.46 3.78 -19.32
N GLN A 10 38.56 3.25 -18.77
CA GLN A 10 39.72 2.73 -19.55
C GLN A 10 39.52 1.29 -20.04
N LEU A 11 38.55 0.59 -19.48
CA LEU A 11 38.25 -0.79 -19.89
C LEU A 11 37.71 -0.86 -21.33
N SER A 12 37.99 -1.95 -22.01
CA SER A 12 37.33 -2.27 -23.29
C SER A 12 35.84 -2.57 -23.07
N ASP A 13 34.99 -2.38 -24.08
CA ASP A 13 33.54 -2.61 -23.97
C ASP A 13 33.22 -4.00 -23.39
N LYS A 14 33.88 -5.05 -23.84
CA LYS A 14 33.74 -6.42 -23.31
C LYS A 14 34.05 -6.52 -21.80
N LEU A 15 35.05 -5.79 -21.32
CA LEU A 15 35.44 -5.79 -19.93
C LEU A 15 34.50 -4.90 -19.09
N LYS A 16 33.98 -3.81 -19.66
CA LYS A 16 32.92 -3.00 -19.05
C LYS A 16 31.66 -3.82 -18.78
N GLU A 17 31.21 -4.60 -19.77
CA GLU A 17 30.06 -5.51 -19.59
C GLU A 17 30.32 -6.52 -18.45
N LYS A 18 31.53 -7.09 -18.38
CA LYS A 18 31.88 -8.00 -17.27
C LYS A 18 31.96 -7.30 -15.91
N ALA A 19 32.48 -6.08 -15.87
CA ALA A 19 32.58 -5.29 -14.67
C ALA A 19 31.18 -4.92 -14.14
N ILE A 20 30.28 -4.51 -15.03
CA ILE A 20 28.86 -4.25 -14.70
C ILE A 20 28.22 -5.52 -14.13
N GLU A 21 28.34 -6.64 -14.82
CA GLU A 21 27.73 -7.91 -14.39
C GLU A 21 28.22 -8.37 -13.01
N ARG A 22 29.53 -8.21 -12.72
CA ARG A 22 30.10 -8.54 -11.40
C ARG A 22 29.66 -7.61 -10.27
N ASN A 23 29.24 -6.39 -10.62
CA ASN A 23 28.85 -5.35 -9.68
C ASN A 23 27.36 -5.00 -9.79
N ARG A 24 26.53 -5.90 -10.34
CA ARG A 24 25.11 -5.67 -10.61
C ARG A 24 24.36 -5.15 -9.38
N ASP A 25 24.72 -5.60 -8.20
CA ASP A 25 24.06 -5.27 -6.94
C ASP A 25 24.68 -4.04 -6.23
N ILE A 26 25.62 -3.31 -6.88
CA ILE A 26 26.37 -2.22 -6.22
C ILE A 26 25.49 -1.10 -5.68
N ASN A 27 24.31 -0.90 -6.26
CA ASN A 27 23.36 0.15 -5.89
C ASN A 27 22.19 -0.36 -5.01
N VAL A 28 22.11 -1.67 -4.76
CA VAL A 28 20.99 -2.27 -4.00
C VAL A 28 21.44 -2.82 -2.65
N PHE A 29 22.47 -2.22 -2.06
CA PHE A 29 22.88 -2.49 -0.69
C PHE A 29 22.10 -1.64 0.30
N ASP A 30 21.78 -2.24 1.46
CA ASP A 30 21.14 -1.59 2.60
C ASP A 30 19.78 -0.90 2.24
N ASP A 31 19.64 0.35 2.50
CA ASP A 31 18.39 1.11 2.58
C ASP A 31 17.91 1.67 1.21
N TRP A 32 18.24 1.03 0.09
CA TRP A 32 17.87 1.50 -1.25
C TRP A 32 16.36 1.72 -1.44
N HIS A 33 15.55 0.99 -0.68
CA HIS A 33 14.09 1.00 -0.75
C HIS A 33 13.42 2.03 0.16
N ASP A 34 14.17 2.66 1.06
CA ASP A 34 13.60 3.53 2.11
C ASP A 34 12.76 4.66 1.55
N TYR A 35 13.24 5.35 0.52
CA TYR A 35 12.49 6.48 -0.04
C TYR A 35 11.20 6.04 -0.74
N VAL A 36 11.13 4.82 -1.31
CA VAL A 36 9.90 4.26 -1.89
C VAL A 36 8.91 3.96 -0.77
N ILE A 37 9.38 3.37 0.32
CA ILE A 37 8.55 3.06 1.49
C ILE A 37 8.04 4.33 2.17
N ASP A 38 8.90 5.33 2.33
CA ASP A 38 8.52 6.61 2.94
C ASP A 38 7.49 7.34 2.08
N GLY A 39 7.70 7.41 0.76
CA GLY A 39 6.73 7.97 -0.18
C GLY A 39 5.37 7.24 -0.12
N PHE A 40 5.40 5.92 -0.10
CA PHE A 40 4.19 5.11 0.05
C PHE A 40 3.44 5.42 1.35
N LYS A 41 4.14 5.59 2.48
CA LYS A 41 3.52 5.97 3.76
C LYS A 41 2.91 7.38 3.71
N GLU A 42 3.57 8.31 3.03
CA GLU A 42 3.03 9.66 2.82
C GLU A 42 1.75 9.62 1.98
N ASP A 43 1.72 8.85 0.90
CA ASP A 43 0.53 8.68 0.05
C ASP A 43 -0.64 8.05 0.85
N LEU A 44 -0.38 7.05 1.69
CA LEU A 44 -1.40 6.47 2.56
C LEU A 44 -1.93 7.48 3.59
N ALA A 45 -1.06 8.31 4.15
CA ALA A 45 -1.48 9.35 5.09
C ALA A 45 -2.39 10.40 4.44
N GLU A 46 -2.14 10.76 3.16
CA GLU A 46 -3.03 11.62 2.38
C GLU A 46 -4.41 10.99 2.16
N GLU A 47 -4.50 9.67 2.16
CA GLU A 47 -5.75 8.91 2.04
C GLU A 47 -6.43 8.62 3.40
N GLY A 48 -5.88 9.13 4.51
CA GLY A 48 -6.42 8.98 5.87
C GLY A 48 -5.99 7.68 6.57
N VAL A 49 -4.89 7.07 6.15
CA VAL A 49 -4.37 5.81 6.69
C VAL A 49 -2.96 6.00 7.23
N GLU A 50 -2.70 5.55 8.45
CA GLU A 50 -1.36 5.47 9.03
C GLU A 50 -0.81 4.05 8.90
N ALA A 51 0.31 3.90 8.19
CA ALA A 51 0.99 2.62 8.04
C ALA A 51 2.04 2.43 9.14
N ASP A 52 1.90 1.35 9.92
CA ASP A 52 2.85 0.98 10.99
C ASP A 52 4.10 0.32 10.42
N ASP A 53 3.91 -0.78 9.69
CA ASP A 53 4.99 -1.62 9.15
C ASP A 53 4.74 -1.91 7.67
N VAL A 54 5.78 -1.74 6.86
CA VAL A 54 5.77 -2.03 5.43
C VAL A 54 6.83 -3.08 5.15
N GLN A 55 6.44 -4.15 4.49
CA GLN A 55 7.34 -5.26 4.18
C GLN A 55 7.18 -5.71 2.73
N TYR A 56 8.26 -6.18 2.16
CA TYR A 56 8.27 -6.83 0.85
C TYR A 56 9.18 -8.07 0.89
N SER A 57 9.02 -8.95 -0.08
CA SER A 57 9.82 -10.17 -0.21
C SER A 57 10.25 -10.32 -1.66
N GLY A 58 11.52 -10.04 -1.92
CA GLY A 58 12.20 -10.28 -3.19
C GLY A 58 11.45 -9.87 -4.47
N PHE A 59 12.05 -10.23 -5.60
CA PHE A 59 11.46 -10.05 -6.92
C PHE A 59 11.71 -11.33 -7.75
N TYR A 60 10.81 -11.63 -8.70
CA TYR A 60 10.93 -12.73 -9.66
C TYR A 60 10.74 -14.16 -9.12
N SER A 61 10.28 -14.31 -7.85
CA SER A 61 10.00 -15.63 -7.27
C SER A 61 8.50 -15.80 -6.94
N GLN A 62 8.07 -17.04 -6.90
CA GLN A 62 6.70 -17.32 -6.47
C GLN A 62 6.51 -16.97 -4.99
N GLY A 63 5.55 -16.12 -4.69
CA GLY A 63 5.26 -15.62 -3.35
C GLY A 63 5.93 -14.30 -3.02
N ASP A 64 6.64 -13.68 -3.98
CA ASP A 64 7.13 -12.31 -3.85
C ASP A 64 5.95 -11.32 -3.91
N GLY A 65 6.13 -10.19 -3.26
CA GLY A 65 5.12 -9.16 -3.14
C GLY A 65 5.45 -8.15 -2.06
N ALA A 66 4.51 -7.26 -1.80
CA ALA A 66 4.59 -6.31 -0.70
C ALA A 66 3.30 -6.34 0.14
N SER A 67 3.40 -5.89 1.37
CA SER A 67 2.29 -5.79 2.31
C SER A 67 2.56 -4.71 3.34
N PHE A 68 1.52 -4.16 3.92
CA PHE A 68 1.62 -3.23 5.03
C PHE A 68 0.59 -3.54 6.11
N THR A 69 0.88 -3.05 7.32
CA THR A 69 -0.06 -3.01 8.44
C THR A 69 -0.29 -1.56 8.84
N GLY A 70 -1.41 -1.28 9.49
CA GLY A 70 -1.76 0.06 9.91
C GLY A 70 -3.24 0.21 10.22
N GLU A 71 -3.71 1.44 10.34
CA GLU A 71 -5.09 1.75 10.65
C GLU A 71 -5.58 3.01 9.93
N VAL A 72 -6.89 3.11 9.77
CA VAL A 72 -7.54 4.33 9.26
C VAL A 72 -7.62 5.34 10.39
N THR A 73 -6.98 6.50 10.23
CA THR A 73 -6.94 7.59 11.22
C THR A 73 -7.91 8.71 10.91
N ASP A 74 -8.29 8.88 9.63
CA ASP A 74 -9.36 9.79 9.21
C ASP A 74 -10.47 9.00 8.52
N MET A 75 -11.38 8.43 9.32
CA MET A 75 -12.44 7.55 8.85
C MET A 75 -13.33 8.21 7.81
N LYS A 76 -13.72 9.47 8.04
CA LYS A 76 -14.63 10.16 7.13
C LYS A 76 -13.98 10.45 5.78
N HIS A 77 -12.73 10.90 5.81
CA HIS A 77 -11.94 11.09 4.59
C HIS A 77 -11.82 9.78 3.83
N PHE A 78 -11.43 8.72 4.52
CA PHE A 78 -11.24 7.39 3.93
C PHE A 78 -12.52 6.88 3.27
N LEU A 79 -13.66 6.90 3.97
CA LEU A 79 -14.93 6.45 3.40
C LEU A 79 -15.34 7.26 2.17
N VAL A 80 -15.29 8.60 2.26
CA VAL A 80 -15.87 9.49 1.24
C VAL A 80 -14.92 9.71 0.07
N LYS A 81 -13.64 9.96 0.34
CA LYS A 81 -12.67 10.35 -0.69
C LYS A 81 -11.92 9.16 -1.25
N THR A 82 -11.50 8.24 -0.39
CA THR A 82 -10.69 7.10 -0.79
C THR A 82 -11.56 5.95 -1.30
N LEU A 83 -12.60 5.55 -0.57
CA LEU A 83 -13.52 4.49 -1.01
C LEU A 83 -14.68 4.97 -1.90
N GLY A 84 -14.87 6.30 -2.05
CA GLY A 84 -15.94 6.86 -2.87
C GLY A 84 -17.36 6.66 -2.32
N MET A 85 -17.49 6.40 -1.03
CA MET A 85 -18.77 6.16 -0.36
C MET A 85 -19.46 7.47 0.02
N HIS A 86 -19.95 8.20 -0.97
CA HIS A 86 -20.51 9.55 -0.82
C HIS A 86 -21.71 9.63 0.12
N GLN A 87 -22.44 8.52 0.36
CA GLN A 87 -23.54 8.46 1.33
C GLN A 87 -23.13 8.83 2.76
N PHE A 88 -21.84 8.81 3.07
CA PHE A 88 -21.29 9.24 4.37
C PHE A 88 -20.72 10.66 4.35
N SER A 89 -20.89 11.43 3.27
CA SER A 89 -20.46 12.82 3.20
C SER A 89 -21.34 13.75 4.04
N ASP A 90 -20.78 14.89 4.46
CA ASP A 90 -21.54 15.90 5.22
C ASP A 90 -22.79 16.35 4.47
N GLU A 91 -22.69 16.55 3.14
CA GLU A 91 -23.78 16.97 2.29
C GLU A 91 -24.95 15.98 2.31
N GLU A 92 -24.66 14.69 2.21
CA GLU A 92 -25.70 13.65 2.24
C GLU A 92 -26.28 13.48 3.65
N LEU A 93 -25.45 13.62 4.70
CA LEU A 93 -25.89 13.51 6.09
C LEU A 93 -26.74 14.71 6.53
N GLU A 94 -26.50 15.92 6.00
CA GLU A 94 -27.30 17.11 6.32
C GLU A 94 -28.74 17.00 5.83
N ASP A 95 -29.00 16.24 4.78
CA ASP A 95 -30.35 16.03 4.24
C ASP A 95 -31.16 14.97 5.03
N LEU A 96 -30.58 14.31 6.04
CA LEU A 96 -31.22 13.27 6.84
C LEU A 96 -32.02 13.86 8.02
N PRO A 97 -33.09 13.18 8.47
CA PRO A 97 -33.70 13.45 9.77
C PRO A 97 -32.67 13.35 10.91
N GLU A 98 -32.78 14.24 11.91
CA GLU A 98 -31.74 14.39 12.96
C GLU A 98 -31.45 13.08 13.72
N ASP A 99 -32.47 12.30 14.05
CA ASP A 99 -32.34 11.01 14.75
C ASP A 99 -31.58 9.98 13.91
N ILE A 100 -31.74 10.02 12.59
CA ILE A 100 -31.04 9.13 11.66
C ILE A 100 -29.61 9.61 11.45
N LYS A 101 -29.42 10.92 11.30
CA LYS A 101 -28.11 11.55 11.19
C LYS A 101 -27.22 11.23 12.40
N GLU A 102 -27.76 11.38 13.63
CA GLU A 102 -27.04 11.04 14.85
C GLU A 102 -26.58 9.57 14.86
N LYS A 103 -27.42 8.65 14.42
CA LYS A 103 -27.08 7.21 14.36
C LYS A 103 -26.02 6.90 13.31
N VAL A 104 -26.12 7.47 12.10
CA VAL A 104 -25.11 7.29 11.05
C VAL A 104 -23.79 7.93 11.46
N GLN A 105 -23.83 9.11 12.06
CA GLN A 105 -22.63 9.75 12.60
C GLN A 105 -22.00 8.90 13.69
N GLY A 106 -22.80 8.38 14.64
CA GLY A 106 -22.32 7.46 15.67
C GLY A 106 -21.71 6.19 15.09
N PHE A 107 -22.26 5.65 14.00
CA PHE A 107 -21.66 4.53 13.26
C PHE A 107 -20.29 4.89 12.73
N ILE A 108 -20.13 6.04 12.04
CA ILE A 108 -18.85 6.51 11.52
C ILE A 108 -17.85 6.74 12.66
N ASP A 109 -18.27 7.36 13.75
CA ASP A 109 -17.43 7.72 14.90
C ASP A 109 -16.91 6.48 15.66
N THR A 110 -17.64 5.37 15.61
CA THR A 110 -17.26 4.10 16.27
C THR A 110 -16.67 3.07 15.32
N LEU A 111 -16.68 3.36 14.01
CA LEU A 111 -16.09 2.47 13.01
C LEU A 111 -14.57 2.49 13.14
N THR A 112 -13.99 1.31 13.12
CA THR A 112 -12.55 1.11 13.07
C THR A 112 -12.20 0.22 11.89
N ILE A 113 -11.15 0.59 11.17
CA ILE A 113 -10.60 -0.22 10.08
C ILE A 113 -9.10 -0.36 10.33
N SER A 114 -8.64 -1.59 10.43
CA SER A 114 -7.22 -1.91 10.62
C SER A 114 -6.76 -2.98 9.65
N PHE A 115 -5.49 -2.90 9.29
CA PHE A 115 -4.80 -3.81 8.38
C PHE A 115 -3.79 -4.61 9.19
N ASN A 116 -4.05 -5.91 9.38
CA ASN A 116 -3.30 -6.74 10.29
C ASN A 116 -2.57 -7.86 9.55
N ARG A 117 -1.40 -8.24 10.08
CA ARG A 117 -0.60 -9.31 9.50
C ARG A 117 -1.13 -10.67 9.91
N LYS A 118 -1.31 -11.54 8.93
CA LYS A 118 -1.55 -12.96 9.14
C LYS A 118 -0.24 -13.66 9.56
N ASN A 119 -0.36 -14.78 10.22
CA ASN A 119 0.81 -15.60 10.55
C ASN A 119 1.42 -16.22 9.27
N SER A 120 2.26 -15.45 8.59
CA SER A 120 2.96 -15.83 7.36
C SER A 120 4.43 -15.48 7.43
N ARG A 121 5.26 -16.29 6.80
CA ARG A 121 6.69 -16.01 6.59
C ARG A 121 6.98 -15.19 5.33
N TYR A 122 5.98 -14.99 4.50
CA TYR A 122 6.08 -14.22 3.25
C TYR A 122 5.47 -12.84 3.46
N SER A 123 5.81 -11.91 2.57
CA SER A 123 5.30 -10.53 2.57
C SER A 123 4.74 -10.21 1.20
N HIS A 124 3.47 -10.53 0.98
CA HIS A 124 2.71 -10.20 -0.23
C HIS A 124 1.28 -9.82 0.17
N GLU A 125 0.49 -9.30 -0.76
CA GLU A 125 -0.83 -8.74 -0.50
C GLU A 125 -1.78 -9.66 0.29
N ASN A 126 -1.66 -10.98 0.16
CA ASN A 126 -2.53 -11.94 0.87
C ASN A 126 -2.01 -12.31 2.28
N THR A 127 -0.90 -11.74 2.73
CA THR A 127 -0.33 -11.99 4.08
C THR A 127 -0.82 -11.01 5.13
N CYS A 128 -1.63 -10.04 4.72
CA CYS A 128 -2.40 -9.17 5.60
C CYS A 128 -3.90 -9.36 5.37
N GLU A 129 -4.70 -8.86 6.27
CA GLU A 129 -6.15 -8.86 6.20
C GLU A 129 -6.70 -7.54 6.71
N THR A 130 -7.84 -7.15 6.21
CA THR A 130 -8.61 -6.01 6.70
C THR A 130 -9.53 -6.49 7.81
N ASN A 131 -9.66 -5.69 8.86
CA ASN A 131 -10.61 -5.89 9.94
C ASN A 131 -11.40 -4.60 10.13
N THR A 132 -12.69 -4.68 9.86
CA THR A 132 -13.64 -3.60 10.04
C THR A 132 -14.56 -3.95 11.20
N TRP A 133 -14.77 -2.99 12.09
CA TRP A 133 -15.62 -3.21 13.25
C TRP A 133 -16.28 -1.90 13.71
N SER A 134 -17.56 -1.97 14.06
CA SER A 134 -18.31 -0.85 14.64
C SER A 134 -18.98 -1.25 15.94
N GLU A 135 -18.82 -0.43 16.98
CA GLU A 135 -19.49 -0.65 18.26
C GLU A 135 -21.01 -0.65 18.10
N ILE A 136 -21.55 0.18 17.22
CA ILE A 136 -23.01 0.26 16.99
C ILE A 136 -23.55 -1.03 16.39
N VAL A 137 -22.82 -1.67 15.47
CA VAL A 137 -23.24 -2.92 14.83
C VAL A 137 -23.14 -4.10 15.81
N HIS A 138 -22.09 -4.13 16.64
CA HIS A 138 -21.74 -5.30 17.47
C HIS A 138 -22.08 -5.14 18.96
N SER A 139 -22.69 -4.03 19.39
CA SER A 139 -23.07 -3.83 20.78
C SER A 139 -24.30 -4.66 21.15
N SER A 140 -24.14 -5.57 22.09
CA SER A 140 -25.24 -6.35 22.66
C SER A 140 -26.32 -5.50 23.39
N TYR A 141 -26.00 -4.22 23.66
CA TYR A 141 -26.94 -3.30 24.31
C TYR A 141 -28.09 -2.90 23.36
N TYR A 142 -27.84 -2.91 22.06
CA TYR A 142 -28.85 -2.59 21.05
C TYR A 142 -29.72 -3.80 20.68
N GLU A 143 -29.22 -5.05 20.85
CA GLU A 143 -29.97 -6.27 20.53
C GLU A 143 -31.21 -6.49 21.39
N ASP A 144 -31.19 -6.03 22.66
CA ASP A 144 -32.27 -6.27 23.62
C ASP A 144 -33.38 -5.19 23.59
N GLU A 145 -33.11 -3.98 23.14
CA GLU A 145 -34.05 -2.87 23.19
C GLU A 145 -34.81 -2.60 21.89
N TYR A 146 -34.25 -2.99 20.74
CA TYR A 146 -34.87 -2.81 19.43
C TYR A 146 -34.56 -4.00 18.50
N PRO A 147 -35.39 -5.04 18.47
CA PRO A 147 -35.19 -6.21 17.62
C PRO A 147 -35.32 -5.95 16.11
N GLU A 148 -35.47 -4.72 15.71
CA GLU A 148 -35.58 -4.29 14.30
C GLU A 148 -34.52 -3.19 13.98
N ASP A 149 -33.28 -3.34 14.47
CA ASP A 149 -32.21 -2.35 14.32
C ASP A 149 -31.63 -2.19 12.90
N LYS A 150 -32.50 -2.37 11.96
CA LYS A 150 -32.32 -1.86 10.62
C LYS A 150 -32.68 -0.40 10.64
N ILE A 151 -31.67 0.46 10.62
CA ILE A 151 -31.89 1.88 10.40
C ILE A 151 -32.40 2.02 8.98
N TYR A 152 -33.66 2.35 8.91
CA TYR A 152 -34.32 2.63 7.67
C TYR A 152 -33.99 4.07 7.26
N LEU A 153 -33.00 4.25 6.38
CA LEU A 153 -32.73 5.52 5.74
C LEU A 153 -33.66 5.66 4.55
N THR A 154 -34.40 6.75 4.56
CA THR A 154 -35.04 7.20 3.35
C THR A 154 -33.97 7.79 2.44
N ASN A 155 -33.62 7.11 1.36
CA ASN A 155 -32.86 7.73 0.31
C ASN A 155 -33.69 8.85 -0.26
N ARG A 156 -33.15 10.07 -0.18
CA ARG A 156 -33.66 11.23 -0.89
C ARG A 156 -35.06 11.07 -1.41
N VAL A 157 -35.99 11.53 -0.67
CA VAL A 157 -37.24 11.94 -1.24
C VAL A 157 -36.94 13.20 -2.06
N LEU A 158 -36.43 13.01 -3.24
CA LEU A 158 -36.80 13.88 -4.32
C LEU A 158 -38.20 13.43 -4.71
N VAL A 159 -39.19 14.10 -4.11
CA VAL A 159 -40.57 14.12 -4.59
C VAL A 159 -41.06 12.74 -5.09
N GLY A 160 -41.53 11.91 -4.20
CA GLY A 160 -42.47 10.87 -4.58
C GLY A 160 -42.05 9.42 -4.48
N GLU A 161 -40.99 8.99 -3.79
CA GLU A 161 -40.66 7.55 -3.62
C GLU A 161 -39.28 7.15 -4.17
N PRO A 162 -38.63 6.15 -3.62
CA PRO A 162 -38.98 5.24 -2.53
C PRO A 162 -38.06 5.39 -1.30
N ILE A 163 -38.55 4.93 -0.18
CA ILE A 163 -37.80 4.70 1.05
C ILE A 163 -36.72 3.65 0.77
N VAL A 164 -35.45 4.01 0.81
CA VAL A 164 -34.32 3.11 0.81
C VAL A 164 -33.78 3.02 2.22
N PHE A 165 -33.55 1.83 2.70
CA PHE A 165 -33.14 1.56 4.06
C PHE A 165 -31.64 1.26 4.08
N MET A 166 -30.86 1.99 4.87
CA MET A 166 -29.48 1.65 5.15
C MET A 166 -29.44 0.62 6.29
N ASP A 167 -28.96 -0.54 6.00
CA ASP A 167 -28.69 -1.61 6.93
C ASP A 167 -27.21 -1.47 7.34
N LEU A 168 -26.94 -0.98 8.56
CA LEU A 168 -25.56 -0.67 8.98
C LEU A 168 -24.65 -1.91 8.99
N GLU A 169 -25.19 -3.08 9.28
CA GLU A 169 -24.43 -4.35 9.17
C GLU A 169 -23.97 -4.58 7.72
N LYS A 170 -24.88 -4.37 6.76
CA LYS A 170 -24.50 -4.48 5.34
C LYS A 170 -23.60 -3.36 4.85
N GLU A 171 -23.70 -2.17 5.42
CA GLU A 171 -22.76 -1.09 5.09
C GLU A 171 -21.37 -1.42 5.65
N GLU A 172 -21.27 -1.97 6.85
CA GLU A 172 -20.00 -2.45 7.42
C GLU A 172 -19.38 -3.54 6.52
N GLU A 173 -20.16 -4.53 6.08
CA GLU A 173 -19.68 -5.55 5.12
C GLU A 173 -19.18 -4.96 3.79
N LYS A 174 -19.88 -3.95 3.26
CA LYS A 174 -19.44 -3.25 2.03
C LYS A 174 -18.18 -2.44 2.25
N ILE A 175 -18.06 -1.80 3.41
CA ILE A 175 -16.86 -1.04 3.79
C ILE A 175 -15.68 -2.01 3.92
N ASP A 176 -15.86 -3.12 4.62
CA ASP A 176 -14.84 -4.15 4.78
C ASP A 176 -14.31 -4.64 3.43
N GLN A 177 -15.22 -5.02 2.53
CA GLN A 177 -14.85 -5.46 1.18
C GLN A 177 -14.13 -4.37 0.37
N ALA A 178 -14.63 -3.14 0.42
CA ALA A 178 -14.02 -2.03 -0.32
C ALA A 178 -12.64 -1.67 0.25
N ALA A 179 -12.47 -1.69 1.56
CA ALA A 179 -11.19 -1.47 2.22
C ALA A 179 -10.19 -2.60 1.92
N GLU A 180 -10.66 -3.85 1.87
CA GLU A 180 -9.81 -4.99 1.47
C GLU A 180 -9.36 -4.87 0.01
N ASP A 181 -10.26 -4.54 -0.92
CA ASP A 181 -9.92 -4.35 -2.33
C ASP A 181 -8.91 -3.20 -2.49
N TRP A 182 -9.13 -2.07 -1.81
CA TRP A 182 -8.21 -0.93 -1.78
C TRP A 182 -6.84 -1.34 -1.23
N ARG A 183 -6.78 -2.05 -0.10
CA ARG A 183 -5.53 -2.54 0.49
C ARG A 183 -4.75 -3.43 -0.46
N LEU A 184 -5.45 -4.37 -1.13
CA LEU A 184 -4.83 -5.27 -2.11
C LEU A 184 -4.20 -4.50 -3.27
N ASP A 185 -4.89 -3.47 -3.77
CA ASP A 185 -4.38 -2.65 -4.86
C ASP A 185 -3.17 -1.81 -4.41
N LYS A 186 -3.19 -1.24 -3.20
CA LYS A 186 -2.04 -0.51 -2.62
C LYS A 186 -0.81 -1.41 -2.43
N CYS A 187 -1.00 -2.64 -1.97
CA CYS A 187 0.11 -3.60 -1.87
C CYS A 187 0.73 -3.91 -3.25
N ARG A 188 -0.08 -4.03 -4.30
CA ARG A 188 0.39 -4.26 -5.67
C ARG A 188 1.08 -3.04 -6.27
N GLU A 189 0.59 -1.83 -5.98
CA GLU A 189 1.22 -0.58 -6.37
C GLU A 189 2.61 -0.47 -5.76
N LEU A 190 2.72 -0.60 -4.44
CA LEU A 190 3.98 -0.60 -3.71
C LEU A 190 4.97 -1.62 -4.29
N TYR A 191 4.52 -2.87 -4.52
CA TYR A 191 5.40 -3.90 -5.08
C TYR A 191 5.96 -3.52 -6.46
N ARG A 192 5.12 -2.97 -7.35
CA ARG A 192 5.56 -2.52 -8.68
C ARG A 192 6.53 -1.34 -8.62
N GLU A 193 6.38 -0.47 -7.64
CA GLU A 193 7.30 0.66 -7.44
C GLU A 193 8.65 0.18 -6.95
N LEU A 194 8.66 -0.71 -5.96
CA LEU A 194 9.89 -1.35 -5.47
C LEU A 194 10.60 -2.15 -6.58
N GLU A 195 9.87 -2.93 -7.37
CA GLU A 195 10.42 -3.68 -8.50
C GLU A 195 11.05 -2.74 -9.56
N ARG A 196 10.35 -1.66 -9.91
CA ARG A 196 10.85 -0.67 -10.88
C ARG A 196 12.12 0.01 -10.40
N GLU A 197 12.16 0.38 -9.12
CA GLU A 197 13.34 0.99 -8.53
C GLU A 197 14.51 0.02 -8.49
N TYR A 198 14.27 -1.20 -8.03
CA TYR A 198 15.27 -2.26 -8.02
C TYR A 198 15.87 -2.51 -9.41
N ASP A 199 15.02 -2.65 -10.44
CA ASP A 199 15.45 -2.81 -11.83
C ASP A 199 16.25 -1.61 -12.35
N GLY A 200 15.81 -0.40 -11.97
CA GLY A 200 16.51 0.84 -12.32
C GLY A 200 17.92 0.90 -11.74
N LEU A 201 18.07 0.58 -10.46
CA LEU A 201 19.36 0.56 -9.76
C LEU A 201 20.30 -0.52 -10.28
N GLN A 202 19.77 -1.62 -10.80
CA GLN A 202 20.54 -2.69 -11.44
C GLN A 202 20.74 -2.52 -12.94
N SER A 203 20.28 -1.42 -13.55
CA SER A 203 20.50 -1.18 -14.97
C SER A 203 22.00 -1.00 -15.29
N ASP A 204 22.38 -1.34 -16.51
CA ASP A 204 23.77 -1.19 -16.96
C ASP A 204 24.26 0.25 -16.83
N GLU A 205 23.36 1.21 -17.11
CA GLU A 205 23.64 2.63 -17.00
C GLU A 205 23.91 3.04 -15.54
N ALA A 206 23.03 2.64 -14.59
CA ALA A 206 23.17 3.01 -13.20
C ALA A 206 24.43 2.39 -12.56
N VAL A 207 24.71 1.12 -12.87
CA VAL A 207 25.91 0.43 -12.37
C VAL A 207 27.17 1.08 -12.96
N ALA A 208 27.19 1.38 -14.27
CA ALA A 208 28.33 2.02 -14.93
C ALA A 208 28.60 3.41 -14.32
N GLU A 209 27.56 4.24 -14.11
CA GLU A 209 27.68 5.56 -13.51
C GLU A 209 28.28 5.48 -12.10
N THR A 210 27.85 4.50 -11.32
CA THR A 210 28.37 4.29 -9.95
C THR A 210 29.83 3.85 -9.98
N LEU A 211 30.21 2.94 -10.86
CA LEU A 211 31.60 2.48 -11.00
C LEU A 211 32.52 3.63 -11.44
N GLU A 212 32.07 4.49 -12.36
CA GLU A 212 32.80 5.67 -12.79
C GLU A 212 32.93 6.71 -11.65
N THR A 213 31.83 7.03 -10.99
CA THR A 213 31.79 8.05 -9.92
C THR A 213 32.64 7.66 -8.72
N ASN A 214 32.64 6.39 -8.35
CA ASN A 214 33.44 5.84 -7.27
C ASN A 214 34.93 5.72 -7.64
N GLY A 215 35.30 5.93 -8.91
CA GLY A 215 36.67 5.73 -9.38
C GLY A 215 37.12 4.28 -9.23
N SER A 216 36.20 3.34 -9.48
CA SER A 216 36.48 1.90 -9.32
C SER A 216 37.62 1.43 -10.22
N GLU A 217 38.58 0.71 -9.63
CA GLU A 217 39.74 0.13 -10.34
C GLU A 217 39.57 -1.37 -10.51
N PHE A 218 40.01 -1.87 -11.67
CA PHE A 218 39.86 -3.25 -12.06
C PHE A 218 41.23 -3.81 -12.49
N GLU A 219 41.53 -5.01 -11.97
CA GLU A 219 42.73 -5.72 -12.35
C GLU A 219 42.43 -6.61 -13.60
N VAL A 220 43.32 -6.53 -14.59
CA VAL A 220 43.26 -7.32 -15.80
C VAL A 220 44.47 -8.25 -15.84
N ASP A 221 44.23 -9.54 -16.10
CA ASP A 221 45.27 -10.56 -16.20
C ASP A 221 46.05 -10.54 -17.55
N GLU A 222 47.06 -11.45 -17.66
CA GLU A 222 47.86 -11.61 -18.88
C GLU A 222 47.02 -12.02 -20.10
N ASP A 223 45.90 -12.70 -19.90
CA ASP A 223 44.96 -13.14 -20.94
C ASP A 223 44.00 -12.01 -21.35
N GLY A 224 44.00 -10.90 -20.63
CA GLY A 224 43.16 -9.72 -20.86
C GLY A 224 41.75 -9.86 -20.32
N ASP A 225 41.54 -10.67 -19.27
CA ASP A 225 40.29 -10.82 -18.56
C ASP A 225 40.33 -10.12 -17.15
N LEU A 226 39.18 -9.76 -16.64
CA LEU A 226 39.07 -9.21 -15.26
C LEU A 226 39.37 -10.32 -14.24
N ILE A 227 40.19 -10.00 -13.24
CA ILE A 227 40.50 -10.88 -12.11
C ILE A 227 39.38 -10.80 -11.06
#